data_b789245ead46b693aefaf67656301c2a
#
_entry.id   b789245ead46b693aefaf67656301c2a
#
_cell.length_a   1.000
_cell.length_b   1.000
_cell.length_c   1.000
_cell.angle_alpha   90.00
_cell.angle_beta   90.00
_cell.angle_gamma   90.00
#
_symmetry.space_group_name_H-M   'P 1'
#
loop_
_entity.id
_entity.type
_entity.pdbx_description
1 polymer ?
#
loop_
_entity_poly.entity_id
_entity_poly.type
_entity_poly.pdbx_seq_one_letter_code
_entity_poly.pdbx_strand_id
1 'polypeptide(L)'
;MHGMMHPEAGHILVTRDPRDTIGEHSGCPFHDNCLEGLIAGPGVKKRWGGKSAGEMADDPEAMDLLAGYLAQALMTHILCYAPQKIVIGGGVADHTPIAPLARKKCAEMLNGYIVTPEMADIDSYIVNNSLEGKQGIMGCLALGAQALQ
;
A
#
# COMPACT_ATOMS: atom_id res chain seq x y z
N MET A 1 7.56 -19.10 0.61
CA MET A 1 6.33 -19.00 -0.18
C MET A 1 5.97 -20.34 -0.75
N HIS A 2 4.68 -20.67 -0.78
CA HIS A 2 4.21 -22.04 -1.09
C HIS A 2 3.21 -22.04 -2.25
N GLY A 3 3.40 -21.19 -3.25
CA GLY A 3 2.51 -21.07 -4.39
C GLY A 3 3.25 -21.17 -5.72
N MET A 4 2.51 -20.96 -6.79
CA MET A 4 2.99 -20.96 -8.16
C MET A 4 4.15 -19.95 -8.37
N MET A 5 4.05 -18.80 -7.71
CA MET A 5 5.00 -17.69 -7.77
C MET A 5 4.91 -16.87 -6.47
N HIS A 6 5.75 -15.85 -6.30
CA HIS A 6 5.57 -14.89 -5.23
C HIS A 6 4.24 -14.11 -5.40
N PRO A 7 3.58 -13.68 -4.32
CA PRO A 7 2.34 -12.93 -4.43
C PRO A 7 2.57 -11.60 -5.15
N GLU A 8 1.78 -11.34 -6.16
CA GLU A 8 1.73 -10.07 -6.90
C GLU A 8 0.59 -9.18 -6.35
N ALA A 9 0.62 -8.93 -5.05
CA ALA A 9 -0.44 -8.22 -4.35
C ALA A 9 -0.64 -6.77 -4.82
N GLY A 10 0.36 -6.16 -5.46
CA GLY A 10 0.22 -4.87 -6.12
C GLY A 10 -0.72 -4.87 -7.33
N HIS A 11 -0.97 -6.03 -7.91
CA HIS A 11 -1.86 -6.17 -9.07
C HIS A 11 -3.30 -6.57 -8.72
N ILE A 12 -3.68 -6.59 -7.45
CA ILE A 12 -5.10 -6.72 -7.10
C ILE A 12 -5.89 -5.55 -7.67
N LEU A 13 -7.10 -5.83 -8.14
CA LEU A 13 -7.99 -4.80 -8.64
C LEU A 13 -8.64 -4.05 -7.47
N VAL A 14 -8.74 -2.74 -7.61
CA VAL A 14 -9.40 -1.87 -6.64
C VAL A 14 -10.48 -1.04 -7.34
N THR A 15 -11.49 -0.62 -6.60
CA THR A 15 -12.53 0.27 -7.11
C THR A 15 -11.94 1.67 -7.28
N ARG A 16 -12.03 2.20 -8.49
CA ARG A 16 -11.54 3.55 -8.78
C ARG A 16 -12.42 4.60 -8.12
N ASP A 17 -11.78 5.58 -7.52
CA ASP A 17 -12.45 6.78 -7.01
C ASP A 17 -12.92 7.62 -8.21
N PRO A 18 -14.20 8.07 -8.25
CA PRO A 18 -14.71 8.90 -9.33
C PRO A 18 -14.00 10.25 -9.47
N ARG A 19 -13.29 10.70 -8.43
CA ARG A 19 -12.47 11.92 -8.47
C ARG A 19 -11.12 11.71 -9.16
N ASP A 20 -10.73 10.46 -9.46
CA ASP A 20 -9.42 10.15 -10.00
C ASP A 20 -9.26 10.64 -11.44
N THR A 21 -8.32 11.55 -11.66
CA THR A 21 -8.03 12.19 -12.93
C THR A 21 -6.97 11.47 -13.78
N ILE A 22 -6.52 10.28 -13.37
CA ILE A 22 -5.46 9.54 -14.08
C ILE A 22 -5.83 9.17 -15.53
N GLY A 23 -7.11 9.25 -15.89
CA GLY A 23 -7.63 8.87 -17.19
C GLY A 23 -8.01 7.40 -17.27
N GLU A 24 -8.28 6.90 -18.49
CA GLU A 24 -8.73 5.53 -18.72
C GLU A 24 -7.68 4.51 -18.25
N HIS A 25 -6.43 4.68 -18.66
CA HIS A 25 -5.33 3.77 -18.33
C HIS A 25 -4.57 4.23 -17.08
N SER A 26 -4.24 3.26 -16.22
CA SER A 26 -3.41 3.50 -15.04
C SER A 26 -1.91 3.63 -15.38
N GLY A 27 -1.04 3.64 -14.36
CA GLY A 27 0.41 3.53 -14.54
C GLY A 27 0.90 2.10 -14.80
N CYS A 28 0.02 1.09 -14.74
CA CYS A 28 0.33 -0.30 -15.02
C CYS A 28 0.11 -0.60 -16.51
N PRO A 29 1.02 -1.31 -17.20
CA PRO A 29 0.84 -1.65 -18.62
C PRO A 29 -0.19 -2.77 -18.86
N PHE A 30 -0.65 -3.44 -17.80
CA PHE A 30 -1.53 -4.61 -17.90
C PHE A 30 -2.95 -4.36 -17.37
N HIS A 31 -3.10 -3.46 -16.39
CA HIS A 31 -4.38 -3.25 -15.69
C HIS A 31 -4.68 -1.77 -15.51
N ASP A 32 -5.90 -1.37 -15.78
CA ASP A 32 -6.33 0.03 -15.66
C ASP A 32 -6.68 0.42 -14.23
N ASN A 33 -6.94 -0.55 -13.37
CA ASN A 33 -7.41 -0.32 -12.00
C ASN A 33 -6.74 -1.21 -10.94
N CYS A 34 -5.52 -1.71 -11.19
CA CYS A 34 -4.79 -2.39 -10.13
C CYS A 34 -4.16 -1.38 -9.14
N LEU A 35 -3.95 -1.82 -7.92
CA LEU A 35 -3.37 -0.99 -6.86
C LEU A 35 -2.07 -0.32 -7.31
N GLU A 36 -1.11 -1.10 -7.82
CA GLU A 36 0.20 -0.59 -8.26
C GLU A 36 0.05 0.49 -9.33
N GLY A 37 -0.78 0.24 -10.34
CA GLY A 37 -1.03 1.19 -11.42
C GLY A 37 -1.61 2.52 -10.94
N LEU A 38 -2.30 2.52 -9.81
CA LEU A 38 -2.96 3.71 -9.27
C LEU A 38 -2.13 4.45 -8.24
N ILE A 39 -1.32 3.75 -7.39
CA ILE A 39 -0.60 4.40 -6.29
C ILE A 39 0.92 4.38 -6.40
N ALA A 40 1.52 3.54 -7.24
CA ALA A 40 2.96 3.54 -7.43
C ALA A 40 3.43 4.75 -8.26
N GLY A 41 4.75 5.00 -8.24
CA GLY A 41 5.36 6.17 -8.87
C GLY A 41 4.89 6.47 -10.30
N PRO A 42 4.80 5.49 -11.21
CA PRO A 42 4.28 5.72 -12.56
C PRO A 42 2.86 6.27 -12.59
N GLY A 43 1.94 5.70 -11.81
CA GLY A 43 0.56 6.18 -11.71
C GLY A 43 0.45 7.56 -11.09
N VAL A 44 1.23 7.82 -10.04
CA VAL A 44 1.33 9.13 -9.39
C VAL A 44 1.79 10.18 -10.40
N LYS A 45 2.90 9.95 -11.10
CA LYS A 45 3.44 10.87 -12.09
C LYS A 45 2.48 11.12 -13.24
N LYS A 46 1.81 10.07 -13.71
CA LYS A 46 0.82 10.19 -14.79
C LYS A 46 -0.35 11.09 -14.37
N ARG A 47 -0.86 10.93 -13.14
CA ARG A 47 -1.99 11.70 -12.61
C ARG A 47 -1.67 13.17 -12.44
N TRP A 48 -0.47 13.50 -11.96
CA TRP A 48 -0.09 14.87 -11.59
C TRP A 48 1.05 15.46 -12.44
N GLY A 49 1.06 15.15 -13.73
CA GLY A 49 1.94 15.84 -14.69
C GLY A 49 3.41 15.68 -14.43
N GLY A 50 3.85 14.50 -13.97
CA GLY A 50 5.24 14.17 -13.69
C GLY A 50 5.68 14.33 -12.24
N LYS A 51 4.86 14.92 -11.37
CA LYS A 51 5.18 15.10 -9.95
C LYS A 51 5.25 13.75 -9.23
N SER A 52 6.18 13.64 -8.30
CA SER A 52 6.30 12.52 -7.37
C SER A 52 5.26 12.59 -6.25
N ALA A 53 5.07 11.49 -5.53
CA ALA A 53 4.19 11.48 -4.38
C ALA A 53 4.67 12.42 -3.26
N GLY A 54 6.00 12.54 -3.06
CA GLY A 54 6.57 13.48 -2.09
C GLY A 54 6.28 14.95 -2.42
N GLU A 55 6.27 15.30 -3.71
CA GLU A 55 5.88 16.65 -4.15
C GLU A 55 4.38 16.95 -3.98
N MET A 56 3.57 15.91 -3.82
CA MET A 56 2.13 16.00 -3.55
C MET A 56 1.79 15.77 -2.07
N ALA A 57 2.77 15.57 -1.19
CA ALA A 57 2.54 15.17 0.19
C ALA A 57 1.71 16.18 1.00
N ASP A 58 1.80 17.46 0.67
CA ASP A 58 1.05 18.56 1.31
C ASP A 58 -0.34 18.79 0.67
N ASP A 59 -0.70 18.04 -0.38
CA ASP A 59 -2.02 18.12 -1.01
C ASP A 59 -2.97 17.09 -0.34
N PRO A 60 -3.95 17.56 0.45
CA PRO A 60 -4.83 16.66 1.20
C PRO A 60 -5.74 15.82 0.31
N GLU A 61 -6.14 16.34 -0.85
CA GLU A 61 -7.01 15.60 -1.79
C GLU A 61 -6.22 14.48 -2.48
N ALA A 62 -4.97 14.75 -2.86
CA ALA A 62 -4.08 13.75 -3.42
C ALA A 62 -3.78 12.64 -2.41
N MET A 63 -3.50 13.00 -1.16
CA MET A 63 -3.24 12.04 -0.08
C MET A 63 -4.47 11.23 0.28
N ASP A 64 -5.64 11.85 0.32
CA ASP A 64 -6.92 11.17 0.56
C ASP A 64 -7.22 10.12 -0.53
N LEU A 65 -6.99 10.48 -1.79
CA LEU A 65 -7.16 9.60 -2.94
C LEU A 65 -6.24 8.37 -2.87
N LEU A 66 -4.93 8.58 -2.71
CA LEU A 66 -3.96 7.49 -2.62
C LEU A 66 -4.21 6.59 -1.41
N ALA A 67 -4.53 7.19 -0.26
CA ALA A 67 -4.87 6.45 0.95
C ALA A 67 -6.13 5.60 0.78
N GLY A 68 -7.11 6.06 0.01
CA GLY A 68 -8.31 5.30 -0.32
C GLY A 68 -8.02 4.02 -1.11
N TYR A 69 -7.12 4.07 -2.07
CA TYR A 69 -6.68 2.88 -2.80
C TYR A 69 -5.89 1.92 -1.92
N LEU A 70 -4.96 2.44 -1.11
CA LEU A 70 -4.19 1.62 -0.19
C LEU A 70 -5.09 0.95 0.85
N ALA A 71 -6.11 1.64 1.36
CA ALA A 71 -7.06 1.09 2.33
C ALA A 71 -7.84 -0.11 1.78
N GLN A 72 -8.26 -0.08 0.51
CA GLN A 72 -8.90 -1.23 -0.15
C GLN A 72 -7.98 -2.45 -0.20
N ALA A 73 -6.70 -2.24 -0.48
CA ALA A 73 -5.70 -3.30 -0.47
C ALA A 73 -5.46 -3.86 0.93
N LEU A 74 -5.33 -2.99 1.93
CA LEU A 74 -5.17 -3.39 3.33
C LEU A 74 -6.36 -4.24 3.78
N MET A 75 -7.58 -3.81 3.51
CA MET A 75 -8.79 -4.59 3.80
C MET A 75 -8.76 -5.96 3.12
N THR A 76 -8.39 -6.01 1.83
CA THR A 76 -8.28 -7.28 1.08
C THR A 76 -7.27 -8.21 1.73
N HIS A 77 -6.09 -7.72 2.12
CA HIS A 77 -5.06 -8.54 2.75
C HIS A 77 -5.47 -9.02 4.14
N ILE A 78 -6.14 -8.18 4.92
CA ILE A 78 -6.68 -8.57 6.24
C ILE A 78 -7.69 -9.70 6.07
N LEU A 79 -8.64 -9.55 5.15
CA LEU A 79 -9.72 -10.52 4.96
C LEU A 79 -9.24 -11.84 4.34
N CYS A 80 -8.24 -11.80 3.43
CA CYS A 80 -7.78 -12.99 2.70
C CYS A 80 -6.65 -13.74 3.41
N TYR A 81 -5.77 -13.03 4.10
CA TYR A 81 -4.55 -13.62 4.67
C TYR A 81 -4.51 -13.60 6.18
N ALA A 82 -5.32 -12.77 6.84
CA ALA A 82 -5.32 -12.57 8.29
C ALA A 82 -3.89 -12.50 8.88
N PRO A 83 -3.02 -11.62 8.36
CA PRO A 83 -1.63 -11.57 8.79
C PRO A 83 -1.52 -11.10 10.25
N GLN A 84 -0.47 -11.51 10.94
CA GLN A 84 -0.19 -11.05 12.31
C GLN A 84 0.22 -9.57 12.37
N LYS A 85 0.79 -9.04 11.29
CA LYS A 85 1.21 -7.64 11.15
C LYS A 85 1.33 -7.26 9.67
N ILE A 86 1.02 -6.01 9.35
CA ILE A 86 1.24 -5.46 8.02
C ILE A 86 2.30 -4.35 8.13
N VAL A 87 3.32 -4.43 7.29
CA VAL A 87 4.36 -3.40 7.19
C VAL A 87 4.24 -2.71 5.85
N ILE A 88 4.03 -1.40 5.87
CA ILE A 88 3.96 -0.56 4.67
C ILE A 88 5.32 0.11 4.47
N GLY A 89 5.83 0.09 3.26
CA GLY A 89 7.09 0.74 2.90
C GLY A 89 7.15 1.05 1.42
N GLY A 90 8.28 1.62 1.02
CA GLY A 90 8.54 2.02 -0.35
C GLY A 90 8.33 3.52 -0.58
N GLY A 91 8.85 4.04 -1.71
CA GLY A 91 9.05 5.46 -1.93
C GLY A 91 7.82 6.34 -1.75
N VAL A 92 6.61 5.84 -2.06
CA VAL A 92 5.38 6.60 -1.83
C VAL A 92 5.08 6.70 -0.34
N ALA A 93 5.07 5.57 0.37
CA ALA A 93 4.75 5.55 1.80
C ALA A 93 5.81 6.23 2.68
N ASP A 94 7.07 6.15 2.27
CA ASP A 94 8.19 6.71 3.04
C ASP A 94 8.27 8.25 2.93
N HIS A 95 7.67 8.82 1.88
CA HIS A 95 7.73 10.27 1.60
C HIS A 95 6.36 10.97 1.71
N THR A 96 5.34 10.29 2.20
CA THR A 96 3.98 10.84 2.30
C THR A 96 3.26 10.36 3.57
N PRO A 97 2.22 11.07 4.02
CA PRO A 97 1.40 10.66 5.15
C PRO A 97 0.30 9.63 4.76
N ILE A 98 0.44 8.87 3.67
CA ILE A 98 -0.65 7.98 3.23
C ILE A 98 -0.93 6.83 4.19
N ALA A 99 0.09 6.31 4.90
CA ALA A 99 -0.09 5.15 5.76
C ALA A 99 -1.06 5.40 6.93
N PRO A 100 -0.95 6.46 7.75
CA PRO A 100 -1.94 6.76 8.78
C PRO A 100 -3.33 7.05 8.20
N LEU A 101 -3.43 7.71 7.04
CA LEU A 101 -4.71 7.94 6.38
C LEU A 101 -5.34 6.64 5.89
N ALA A 102 -4.54 5.75 5.31
CA ALA A 102 -5.02 4.45 4.84
C ALA A 102 -5.46 3.54 6.00
N ARG A 103 -4.78 3.55 7.15
CA ARG A 103 -5.21 2.83 8.35
C ARG A 103 -6.61 3.26 8.80
N LYS A 104 -6.83 4.57 8.91
CA LYS A 104 -8.14 5.12 9.27
C LYS A 104 -9.22 4.68 8.30
N LYS A 105 -8.99 4.85 7.00
CA LYS A 105 -9.95 4.44 5.95
C LYS A 105 -10.19 2.92 5.95
N CYS A 106 -9.17 2.12 6.18
CA CYS A 106 -9.29 0.68 6.28
C CYS A 106 -10.19 0.26 7.47
N ALA A 107 -10.01 0.88 8.64
CA ALA A 107 -10.87 0.66 9.79
C ALA A 107 -12.34 1.04 9.49
N GLU A 108 -12.56 2.17 8.83
CA GLU A 108 -13.88 2.61 8.39
C GLU A 108 -14.51 1.62 7.39
N MET A 109 -13.74 1.10 6.43
CA MET A 109 -14.21 0.11 5.45
C MET A 109 -14.55 -1.23 6.09
N LEU A 110 -13.77 -1.68 7.08
CA LEU A 110 -14.04 -2.90 7.85
C LEU A 110 -15.27 -2.75 8.75
N ASN A 111 -15.63 -1.54 9.12
CA ASN A 111 -16.87 -1.18 9.81
C ASN A 111 -17.19 -2.08 11.02
N GLY A 112 -16.18 -2.45 11.79
CA GLY A 112 -16.33 -3.30 12.96
C GLY A 112 -16.63 -4.78 12.66
N TYR A 113 -16.49 -5.23 11.40
CA TYR A 113 -16.73 -6.62 11.01
C TYR A 113 -15.76 -7.60 11.70
N ILE A 114 -14.51 -7.18 11.90
CA ILE A 114 -13.49 -7.97 12.60
C ILE A 114 -13.26 -7.35 13.98
N VAL A 115 -13.39 -8.18 15.02
CA VAL A 115 -13.13 -7.77 16.42
C VAL A 115 -12.00 -8.64 16.97
N THR A 116 -10.77 -8.12 16.90
CA THR A 116 -9.56 -8.76 17.42
C THR A 116 -8.70 -7.73 18.14
N PRO A 117 -7.73 -8.16 18.96
CA PRO A 117 -6.77 -7.22 19.58
C PRO A 117 -6.02 -6.36 18.56
N GLU A 118 -5.67 -6.92 17.41
CA GLU A 118 -4.97 -6.21 16.32
C GLU A 118 -5.84 -5.08 15.75
N MET A 119 -7.14 -5.32 15.60
CA MET A 119 -8.08 -4.31 15.09
C MET A 119 -8.43 -3.26 16.13
N ALA A 120 -8.30 -3.57 17.42
CA ALA A 120 -8.46 -2.61 18.50
C ALA A 120 -7.29 -1.61 18.57
N ASP A 121 -6.10 -2.02 18.09
CA ASP A 121 -4.91 -1.16 17.97
C ASP A 121 -4.34 -1.26 16.54
N ILE A 122 -5.09 -0.70 15.58
CA ILE A 122 -4.73 -0.75 14.16
C ILE A 122 -3.41 -0.03 13.87
N ASP A 123 -3.02 0.93 14.67
CA ASP A 123 -1.77 1.68 14.51
C ASP A 123 -0.54 0.83 14.84
N SER A 124 -0.66 -0.10 15.78
CA SER A 124 0.37 -1.11 16.04
C SER A 124 0.30 -2.32 15.11
N TYR A 125 -0.86 -2.58 14.50
CA TYR A 125 -1.05 -3.69 13.57
C TYR A 125 -0.56 -3.38 12.16
N ILE A 126 -0.86 -2.20 11.64
CA ILE A 126 -0.41 -1.72 10.33
C ILE A 126 0.62 -0.62 10.56
N VAL A 127 1.88 -0.92 10.33
CA VAL A 127 3.00 -0.04 10.65
C VAL A 127 3.77 0.39 9.41
N ASN A 128 4.47 1.51 9.50
CA ASN A 128 5.47 1.88 8.51
C ASN A 128 6.73 1.05 8.71
N ASN A 129 7.53 0.88 7.64
CA ASN A 129 8.85 0.28 7.78
C ASN A 129 9.73 1.16 8.69
N SER A 130 10.69 0.52 9.39
CA SER A 130 11.59 1.17 10.36
C SER A 130 13.06 1.10 9.94
N LEU A 131 13.38 0.68 8.71
CA LEU A 131 14.74 0.42 8.26
C LEU A 131 15.30 1.54 7.35
N GLU A 132 14.68 2.71 7.33
CA GLU A 132 15.17 3.91 6.66
C GLU A 132 15.61 3.67 5.20
N GLY A 133 14.81 2.94 4.43
CA GLY A 133 15.11 2.60 3.04
C GLY A 133 16.08 1.40 2.85
N LYS A 134 16.57 0.81 3.93
CA LYS A 134 17.53 -0.33 3.89
C LYS A 134 16.84 -1.70 3.92
N GLN A 135 15.52 -1.76 3.89
CA GLN A 135 14.75 -3.00 4.05
C GLN A 135 15.14 -4.08 3.03
N GLY A 136 15.44 -3.71 1.79
CA GLY A 136 15.89 -4.67 0.76
C GLY A 136 17.23 -5.31 1.11
N ILE A 137 18.23 -4.51 1.47
CA ILE A 137 19.57 -4.99 1.84
C ILE A 137 19.49 -5.83 3.12
N MET A 138 18.76 -5.36 4.12
CA MET A 138 18.60 -6.09 5.39
C MET A 138 17.86 -7.42 5.18
N GLY A 139 16.87 -7.46 4.30
CA GLY A 139 16.19 -8.69 3.91
C GLY A 139 17.13 -9.69 3.23
N CYS A 140 17.96 -9.24 2.30
CA CYS A 140 18.97 -10.09 1.65
C CYS A 140 19.99 -10.65 2.65
N LEU A 141 20.46 -9.83 3.59
CA LEU A 141 21.38 -10.27 4.64
C LEU A 141 20.73 -11.31 5.57
N ALA A 142 19.47 -11.11 5.95
CA ALA A 142 18.72 -12.06 6.77
C ALA A 142 18.55 -13.42 6.06
N LEU A 143 18.17 -13.40 4.77
CA LEU A 143 18.06 -14.62 3.96
C LEU A 143 19.40 -15.33 3.81
N GLY A 144 20.49 -14.58 3.56
CA GLY A 144 21.83 -15.14 3.47
C GLY A 144 22.27 -15.81 4.79
N ALA A 145 21.99 -15.17 5.93
CA ALA A 145 22.28 -15.76 7.24
C ALA A 145 21.48 -17.04 7.52
N GLN A 146 20.22 -17.11 7.08
CA GLN A 146 19.42 -18.32 7.21
C GLN A 146 19.93 -19.47 6.33
N ALA A 147 20.46 -19.17 5.14
CA ALA A 147 20.99 -20.18 4.23
C ALA A 147 22.33 -20.80 4.71
N LEU A 148 22.98 -20.20 5.70
CA LEU A 148 24.22 -20.69 6.29
C LEU A 148 23.99 -21.57 7.57
N GLN A 149 22.75 -21.71 8.00
CA GLN A 149 22.32 -22.58 9.12
C GLN A 149 21.88 -23.94 8.62
#